data_6a7a6cb51f0152e37dd9ab621cc0daa5
#
_entry.id   6a7a6cb51f0152e37dd9ab621cc0daa5
#
_cell.length_a   1.000
_cell.length_b   1.000
_cell.length_c   1.000
_cell.angle_alpha   90.00
_cell.angle_beta   90.00
_cell.angle_gamma   90.00
#
_symmetry.space_group_name_H-M   'P 1'
#
loop_
_entity.id
_entity.type
_entity.pdbx_description
1 polymer ?
#
loop_
_entity_poly.entity_id
_entity_poly.type
_entity_poly.pdbx_seq_one_letter_code
_entity_poly.pdbx_strand_id
1 'polypeptide(L)'
;MIPFSVLDLSPIVEGGDARRGLDETLALAQAADRLGYERFWLAEHHNMPGIASAATAIVIGHVAAGTERIRVGSGGVMLPNHAPLVVAEQFGTLETLFPGRIDLGLGRAPGTDGATARALRRYFEGADQFPRDVVELIQWFEPASENQPVRAVPGAGLRVPIWLLGSSPFSAQLAGQLGLPYAFASHFAPELLLEALALYRREFVPSDRLAKPHAMAAINVFAADTDAEGVRLSTSMQQSFVRLSTGKPGKLPPPVDDITTILTPQQIAGAKGRLLYSAIGGPETVKRQLTDFIALTGIDELMVTGMMFDNTARIRSLEIVAEVREQF
;
A
#
# COMPACT_ATOMS: atom_id res chain seq x y z
N MET A 1 18.70 -4.36 11.24
CA MET A 1 17.28 -4.76 11.05
C MET A 1 16.58 -3.63 10.35
N ILE A 2 15.87 -3.88 9.22
CA ILE A 2 15.07 -2.86 8.53
C ILE A 2 13.68 -2.75 9.16
N PRO A 3 13.00 -1.58 9.07
CA PRO A 3 11.60 -1.43 9.51
C PRO A 3 10.66 -2.30 8.68
N PHE A 4 9.59 -2.78 9.33
CA PHE A 4 8.48 -3.47 8.68
C PHE A 4 7.21 -2.64 8.83
N SER A 5 6.45 -2.55 7.76
CA SER A 5 5.23 -1.76 7.61
C SER A 5 4.09 -2.60 7.04
N VAL A 6 2.87 -2.15 7.16
CA VAL A 6 1.66 -2.86 6.73
C VAL A 6 0.92 -2.05 5.68
N LEU A 7 0.48 -2.71 4.60
CA LEU A 7 -0.47 -2.18 3.62
C LEU A 7 -1.80 -2.92 3.75
N ASP A 8 -2.87 -2.17 3.94
CA ASP A 8 -4.23 -2.71 3.97
C ASP A 8 -5.12 -2.10 2.89
N LEU A 9 -5.98 -2.93 2.32
CA LEU A 9 -6.96 -2.56 1.32
C LEU A 9 -8.38 -2.48 1.91
N SER A 10 -8.55 -2.69 3.22
CA SER A 10 -9.85 -2.80 3.88
C SER A 10 -10.77 -3.81 3.17
N PRO A 11 -10.39 -5.11 3.11
CA PRO A 11 -11.12 -6.08 2.32
C PRO A 11 -12.54 -6.30 2.85
N ILE A 12 -13.50 -6.37 1.91
CA ILE A 12 -14.87 -6.78 2.18
C ILE A 12 -14.97 -8.26 1.81
N VAL A 13 -15.17 -9.12 2.80
CA VAL A 13 -15.29 -10.57 2.62
C VAL A 13 -16.68 -10.98 2.13
N GLU A 14 -16.82 -12.12 1.46
CA GLU A 14 -18.11 -12.72 1.16
C GLU A 14 -18.91 -12.94 2.47
N GLY A 15 -20.20 -12.59 2.45
CA GLY A 15 -21.05 -12.61 3.66
C GLY A 15 -20.86 -11.41 4.59
N GLY A 16 -19.84 -10.56 4.37
CA GLY A 16 -19.58 -9.32 5.10
C GLY A 16 -20.04 -8.07 4.35
N ASP A 17 -19.81 -6.91 4.96
CA ASP A 17 -20.10 -5.58 4.41
C ASP A 17 -18.93 -4.61 4.63
N ALA A 18 -19.06 -3.38 4.13
CA ALA A 18 -18.04 -2.35 4.27
C ALA A 18 -17.80 -1.94 5.74
N ARG A 19 -18.84 -1.93 6.58
CA ARG A 19 -18.69 -1.60 8.00
C ARG A 19 -17.76 -2.59 8.68
N ARG A 20 -18.01 -3.88 8.50
CA ARG A 20 -17.15 -4.94 9.02
C ARG A 20 -15.71 -4.81 8.50
N GLY A 21 -15.53 -4.57 7.18
CA GLY A 21 -14.19 -4.40 6.60
C GLY A 21 -13.42 -3.24 7.24
N LEU A 22 -14.07 -2.10 7.50
CA LEU A 22 -13.44 -0.94 8.15
C LEU A 22 -13.15 -1.20 9.64
N ASP A 23 -14.04 -1.87 10.37
CA ASP A 23 -13.81 -2.27 11.78
C ASP A 23 -12.63 -3.26 11.87
N GLU A 24 -12.52 -4.23 10.94
CA GLU A 24 -11.42 -5.19 10.85
C GLU A 24 -10.09 -4.51 10.47
N THR A 25 -10.12 -3.48 9.60
CA THR A 25 -8.96 -2.62 9.28
C THR A 25 -8.42 -1.92 10.53
N LEU A 26 -9.31 -1.32 11.33
CA LEU A 26 -8.90 -0.67 12.58
C LEU A 26 -8.29 -1.68 13.57
N ALA A 27 -8.92 -2.84 13.74
CA ALA A 27 -8.40 -3.90 14.61
C ALA A 27 -7.01 -4.39 14.17
N LEU A 28 -6.79 -4.53 12.85
CA LEU A 28 -5.50 -4.90 12.28
C LEU A 28 -4.44 -3.80 12.51
N ALA A 29 -4.80 -2.53 12.35
CA ALA A 29 -3.90 -1.41 12.60
C ALA A 29 -3.51 -1.31 14.09
N GLN A 30 -4.44 -1.54 14.99
CA GLN A 30 -4.16 -1.61 16.43
C GLN A 30 -3.23 -2.77 16.79
N ALA A 31 -3.37 -3.93 16.13
CA ALA A 31 -2.44 -5.03 16.28
C ALA A 31 -1.04 -4.65 15.76
N ALA A 32 -0.95 -4.06 14.57
CA ALA A 32 0.31 -3.57 14.00
C ALA A 32 1.01 -2.54 14.91
N ASP A 33 0.26 -1.61 15.52
CA ASP A 33 0.77 -0.62 16.47
C ASP A 33 1.37 -1.30 17.72
N ARG A 34 0.64 -2.27 18.32
CA ARG A 34 1.14 -3.02 19.48
C ARG A 34 2.39 -3.83 19.15
N LEU A 35 2.46 -4.41 17.96
CA LEU A 35 3.57 -5.23 17.47
C LEU A 35 4.78 -4.42 16.99
N GLY A 36 4.72 -3.08 17.03
CA GLY A 36 5.84 -2.21 16.68
C GLY A 36 6.15 -2.17 15.18
N TYR A 37 5.14 -2.29 14.33
CA TYR A 37 5.28 -1.95 12.91
C TYR A 37 5.46 -0.43 12.75
N GLU A 38 6.25 -0.04 11.74
CA GLU A 38 6.58 1.38 11.51
C GLU A 38 5.38 2.16 10.96
N ARG A 39 4.69 1.60 9.95
CA ARG A 39 3.59 2.26 9.23
C ARG A 39 2.43 1.31 8.99
N PHE A 40 1.24 1.91 8.92
CA PHE A 40 0.02 1.27 8.43
C PHE A 40 -0.56 2.12 7.29
N TRP A 41 -0.42 1.66 6.06
CA TRP A 41 -0.90 2.38 4.90
C TRP A 41 -2.17 1.80 4.33
N LEU A 42 -3.01 2.66 3.78
CA LEU A 42 -4.29 2.33 3.18
C LEU A 42 -4.26 2.60 1.67
N ALA A 43 -4.68 1.63 0.87
CA ALA A 43 -4.78 1.80 -0.57
C ALA A 43 -6.02 2.61 -0.97
N GLU A 44 -6.01 3.20 -2.17
CA GLU A 44 -7.18 3.80 -2.81
C GLU A 44 -7.62 2.97 -4.01
N HIS A 45 -8.86 2.44 -3.97
CA HIS A 45 -9.46 1.78 -5.11
C HIS A 45 -10.93 2.19 -5.24
N HIS A 46 -11.35 2.55 -6.46
CA HIS A 46 -12.70 2.94 -6.75
C HIS A 46 -13.44 1.84 -7.50
N ASN A 47 -14.75 1.74 -7.28
CA ASN A 47 -15.64 0.76 -7.93
C ASN A 47 -15.20 -0.71 -7.76
N MET A 48 -14.59 -1.02 -6.60
CA MET A 48 -14.15 -2.38 -6.26
C MET A 48 -15.04 -2.95 -5.16
N PRO A 49 -15.96 -3.89 -5.46
CA PRO A 49 -16.91 -4.41 -4.46
C PRO A 49 -16.27 -5.08 -3.23
N GLY A 50 -15.03 -5.51 -3.36
CA GLY A 50 -14.26 -6.18 -2.30
C GLY A 50 -13.33 -5.27 -1.51
N ILE A 51 -13.37 -3.93 -1.70
CA ILE A 51 -12.45 -2.98 -1.07
C ILE A 51 -13.22 -1.79 -0.50
N ALA A 52 -13.05 -1.50 0.78
CA ALA A 52 -13.76 -0.41 1.47
C ALA A 52 -12.97 0.92 1.52
N SER A 53 -11.69 0.95 1.15
CA SER A 53 -10.80 2.11 1.33
C SER A 53 -10.81 3.11 0.16
N ALA A 54 -11.95 3.32 -0.50
CA ALA A 54 -12.05 4.29 -1.61
C ALA A 54 -11.85 5.75 -1.16
N ALA A 55 -12.38 6.12 0.01
CA ALA A 55 -12.20 7.46 0.61
C ALA A 55 -11.00 7.44 1.56
N THR A 56 -9.81 7.27 1.02
CA THR A 56 -8.58 6.91 1.74
C THR A 56 -8.26 7.88 2.88
N ALA A 57 -8.34 9.20 2.66
CA ALA A 57 -8.08 10.21 3.70
C ALA A 57 -9.02 10.08 4.91
N ILE A 58 -10.29 9.71 4.69
CA ILE A 58 -11.26 9.49 5.77
C ILE A 58 -10.90 8.24 6.57
N VAL A 59 -10.53 7.16 5.90
CA VAL A 59 -10.13 5.90 6.56
C VAL A 59 -8.81 6.09 7.32
N ILE A 60 -7.85 6.86 6.79
CA ILE A 60 -6.62 7.26 7.51
C ILE A 60 -6.97 7.98 8.81
N GLY A 61 -7.88 8.95 8.79
CA GLY A 61 -8.31 9.66 9.99
C GLY A 61 -8.94 8.73 11.03
N HIS A 62 -9.76 7.79 10.59
CA HIS A 62 -10.37 6.77 11.46
C HIS A 62 -9.31 5.86 12.11
N VAL A 63 -8.36 5.37 11.35
CA VAL A 63 -7.27 4.50 11.84
C VAL A 63 -6.33 5.28 12.76
N ALA A 64 -5.94 6.50 12.39
CA ALA A 64 -5.04 7.34 13.19
C ALA A 64 -5.65 7.70 14.55
N ALA A 65 -6.98 7.95 14.60
CA ALA A 65 -7.69 8.20 15.85
C ALA A 65 -7.79 6.96 16.76
N GLY A 66 -7.74 5.76 16.20
CA GLY A 66 -7.84 4.51 16.93
C GLY A 66 -6.49 3.82 17.23
N THR A 67 -5.36 4.47 16.93
CA THR A 67 -3.99 3.99 17.16
C THR A 67 -3.15 5.07 17.86
N GLU A 68 -2.02 4.71 18.47
CA GLU A 68 -1.26 5.65 19.31
C GLU A 68 0.09 6.07 18.72
N ARG A 69 0.89 5.13 18.19
CA ARG A 69 2.29 5.34 17.81
C ARG A 69 2.56 5.14 16.33
N ILE A 70 1.93 4.11 15.73
CA ILE A 70 2.15 3.73 14.34
C ILE A 70 1.86 4.92 13.41
N ARG A 71 2.72 5.12 12.41
CA ARG A 71 2.44 6.08 11.35
C ARG A 71 1.32 5.57 10.46
N VAL A 72 0.40 6.44 10.07
CA VAL A 72 -0.74 6.08 9.21
C VAL A 72 -0.68 6.89 7.93
N GLY A 73 -0.92 6.26 6.80
CA GLY A 73 -0.80 6.96 5.53
C GLY A 73 -1.52 6.29 4.36
N SER A 74 -1.30 6.84 3.18
CA SER A 74 -1.81 6.29 1.93
C SER A 74 -0.76 5.45 1.21
N GLY A 75 -1.17 4.29 0.73
CA GLY A 75 -0.36 3.41 -0.08
C GLY A 75 -1.01 3.04 -1.42
N GLY A 76 -1.48 4.07 -2.23
CA GLY A 76 -1.37 5.51 -2.17
C GLY A 76 -2.66 6.23 -2.56
N VAL A 77 -2.64 7.54 -2.41
CA VAL A 77 -3.61 8.41 -3.10
C VAL A 77 -3.33 8.35 -4.59
N MET A 78 -4.34 8.05 -5.39
CA MET A 78 -4.26 8.06 -6.85
C MET A 78 -4.38 9.51 -7.33
N LEU A 79 -3.27 10.27 -7.26
CA LEU A 79 -3.25 11.73 -7.44
C LEU A 79 -3.96 12.21 -8.71
N PRO A 80 -3.91 11.51 -9.87
CA PRO A 80 -4.69 11.92 -11.05
C PRO A 80 -6.21 12.00 -10.83
N ASN A 81 -6.75 11.38 -9.79
CA ASN A 81 -8.17 11.46 -9.44
C ASN A 81 -8.52 12.70 -8.61
N HIS A 82 -7.54 13.47 -8.14
CA HIS A 82 -7.70 14.53 -7.16
C HIS A 82 -7.13 15.87 -7.64
N ALA A 83 -7.60 16.96 -7.06
CA ALA A 83 -6.93 18.26 -7.16
C ALA A 83 -5.81 18.31 -6.11
N PRO A 84 -4.56 18.65 -6.47
CA PRO A 84 -3.44 18.71 -5.51
C PRO A 84 -3.72 19.57 -4.27
N LEU A 85 -4.39 20.71 -4.44
CA LEU A 85 -4.80 21.57 -3.33
C LEU A 85 -5.69 20.80 -2.31
N VAL A 86 -6.69 20.04 -2.78
CA VAL A 86 -7.59 19.30 -1.89
C VAL A 86 -6.83 18.21 -1.12
N VAL A 87 -5.88 17.53 -1.78
CA VAL A 87 -5.02 16.53 -1.11
C VAL A 87 -4.14 17.20 -0.05
N ALA A 88 -3.57 18.38 -0.34
CA ALA A 88 -2.78 19.13 0.64
C ALA A 88 -3.62 19.56 1.85
N GLU A 89 -4.86 19.99 1.64
CA GLU A 89 -5.78 20.34 2.73
C GLU A 89 -6.18 19.11 3.57
N GLN A 90 -6.48 17.97 2.93
CA GLN A 90 -6.82 16.73 3.63
C GLN A 90 -5.66 16.22 4.48
N PHE A 91 -4.47 16.09 3.90
CA PHE A 91 -3.30 15.58 4.62
C PHE A 91 -2.72 16.60 5.59
N GLY A 92 -2.85 17.89 5.32
CA GLY A 92 -2.56 18.95 6.27
C GLY A 92 -3.48 18.91 7.49
N THR A 93 -4.78 18.62 7.28
CA THR A 93 -5.73 18.41 8.37
C THR A 93 -5.37 17.18 9.20
N LEU A 94 -5.06 16.06 8.54
CA LEU A 94 -4.63 14.84 9.20
C LEU A 94 -3.36 15.04 10.03
N GLU A 95 -2.34 15.68 9.48
CA GLU A 95 -1.08 15.98 10.18
C GLU A 95 -1.31 16.94 11.37
N THR A 96 -2.24 17.91 11.25
CA THR A 96 -2.62 18.80 12.35
C THR A 96 -3.30 18.03 13.49
N LEU A 97 -4.16 17.06 13.17
CA LEU A 97 -4.85 16.22 14.15
C LEU A 97 -3.94 15.16 14.78
N PHE A 98 -3.00 14.61 14.00
CA PHE A 98 -2.10 13.51 14.39
C PHE A 98 -0.63 13.85 14.08
N PRO A 99 -0.04 14.84 14.76
CA PRO A 99 1.28 15.38 14.42
C PRO A 99 2.38 14.31 14.39
N GLY A 100 3.16 14.32 13.30
CA GLY A 100 4.30 13.42 13.11
C GLY A 100 3.94 11.98 12.76
N ARG A 101 2.64 11.66 12.56
CA ARG A 101 2.17 10.30 12.31
C ARG A 101 1.61 10.08 10.91
N ILE A 102 1.56 11.08 10.08
CA ILE A 102 0.89 11.00 8.76
C ILE A 102 1.91 10.86 7.64
N ASP A 103 1.66 9.94 6.70
CA ASP A 103 2.41 9.76 5.46
C ASP A 103 1.49 9.95 4.24
N LEU A 104 2.00 10.59 3.20
CA LEU A 104 1.30 10.78 1.93
C LEU A 104 2.02 10.03 0.80
N GLY A 105 1.56 8.82 0.53
CA GLY A 105 2.00 8.05 -0.63
C GLY A 105 1.15 8.37 -1.86
N LEU A 106 1.79 8.60 -3.01
CA LEU A 106 1.16 9.05 -4.26
C LEU A 106 1.33 8.02 -5.36
N GLY A 107 0.23 7.60 -5.99
CA GLY A 107 0.20 6.72 -7.16
C GLY A 107 -0.22 7.46 -8.43
N ARG A 108 0.35 7.03 -9.57
CA ARG A 108 -0.01 7.58 -10.90
C ARG A 108 -1.22 6.87 -11.52
N ALA A 109 -1.39 5.58 -11.25
CA ALA A 109 -2.48 4.81 -11.82
C ALA A 109 -3.84 5.34 -11.32
N PRO A 110 -4.91 5.28 -12.13
CA PRO A 110 -6.23 5.76 -11.69
C PRO A 110 -6.88 4.86 -10.62
N GLY A 111 -6.34 3.67 -10.34
CA GLY A 111 -6.88 2.72 -9.37
C GLY A 111 -8.31 2.25 -9.69
N THR A 112 -8.71 2.30 -10.99
CA THR A 112 -10.09 2.04 -11.40
C THR A 112 -10.21 1.77 -12.90
N ASP A 113 -11.43 1.46 -13.37
CA ASP A 113 -11.79 1.29 -14.78
C ASP A 113 -12.16 2.62 -15.47
N GLY A 114 -12.29 2.57 -16.82
CA GLY A 114 -12.60 3.76 -17.61
C GLY A 114 -14.01 4.36 -17.38
N ALA A 115 -14.98 3.59 -16.91
CA ALA A 115 -16.31 4.12 -16.57
C ALA A 115 -16.24 4.93 -15.28
N THR A 116 -15.51 4.42 -14.31
CA THR A 116 -15.28 5.07 -13.02
C THR A 116 -14.42 6.33 -13.17
N ALA A 117 -13.39 6.31 -14.02
CA ALA A 117 -12.59 7.50 -14.33
C ALA A 117 -13.47 8.65 -14.89
N ARG A 118 -14.45 8.32 -15.75
CA ARG A 118 -15.45 9.29 -16.22
C ARG A 118 -16.36 9.81 -15.10
N ALA A 119 -16.79 8.93 -14.19
CA ALA A 119 -17.61 9.33 -13.04
C ALA A 119 -16.85 10.27 -12.09
N LEU A 120 -15.54 10.06 -11.92
CA LEU A 120 -14.63 10.94 -11.19
C LEU A 120 -14.33 12.24 -11.95
N ARG A 121 -14.87 12.44 -13.17
CA ARG A 121 -14.62 13.58 -14.06
C ARG A 121 -13.14 13.77 -14.39
N ARG A 122 -12.39 12.67 -14.44
CA ARG A 122 -10.97 12.62 -14.80
C ARG A 122 -10.83 11.86 -16.12
N TYR A 123 -10.15 12.46 -17.06
CA TYR A 123 -9.83 11.86 -18.35
C TYR A 123 -8.43 11.24 -18.28
N PHE A 124 -8.15 10.25 -19.10
CA PHE A 124 -6.87 9.52 -19.12
C PHE A 124 -5.63 10.42 -19.31
N GLU A 125 -5.80 11.63 -19.83
CA GLU A 125 -4.75 12.65 -19.94
C GLU A 125 -4.16 13.08 -18.56
N GLY A 126 -4.85 12.83 -17.45
CA GLY A 126 -4.38 13.15 -16.10
C GLY A 126 -3.11 12.40 -15.68
N ALA A 127 -2.85 11.20 -16.22
CA ALA A 127 -1.64 10.45 -15.92
C ALA A 127 -0.36 11.13 -16.42
N ASP A 128 -0.43 11.89 -17.49
CA ASP A 128 0.69 12.64 -18.06
C ASP A 128 1.00 13.92 -17.26
N GLN A 129 0.02 14.41 -16.49
CA GLN A 129 0.19 15.55 -15.59
C GLN A 129 0.80 15.15 -14.23
N PHE A 130 0.85 13.87 -13.91
CA PHE A 130 1.28 13.38 -12.59
C PHE A 130 2.58 14.01 -12.07
N PRO A 131 3.67 14.18 -12.85
CA PRO A 131 4.88 14.83 -12.34
C PRO A 131 4.65 16.29 -11.92
N ARG A 132 3.82 17.02 -12.67
CA ARG A 132 3.47 18.42 -12.35
C ARG A 132 2.59 18.49 -11.11
N ASP A 133 1.61 17.59 -11.00
CA ASP A 133 0.70 17.51 -9.86
C ASP A 133 1.47 17.18 -8.56
N VAL A 134 2.51 16.31 -8.64
CA VAL A 134 3.39 16.03 -7.51
C VAL A 134 4.18 17.26 -7.09
N VAL A 135 4.77 18.00 -8.04
CA VAL A 135 5.51 19.23 -7.73
C VAL A 135 4.57 20.29 -7.16
N GLU A 136 3.38 20.47 -7.76
CA GLU A 136 2.35 21.38 -7.24
C GLU A 136 1.95 21.03 -5.81
N LEU A 137 1.73 19.72 -5.54
CA LEU A 137 1.38 19.26 -4.19
C LEU A 137 2.50 19.55 -3.16
N ILE A 138 3.77 19.36 -3.53
CA ILE A 138 4.92 19.72 -2.70
C ILE A 138 4.89 21.22 -2.38
N GLN A 139 4.61 22.05 -3.38
CA GLN A 139 4.53 23.51 -3.21
C GLN A 139 3.40 23.94 -2.26
N TRP A 140 2.26 23.24 -2.26
CA TRP A 140 1.17 23.53 -1.33
C TRP A 140 1.53 23.30 0.14
N PHE A 141 2.52 22.44 0.43
CA PHE A 141 3.04 22.22 1.78
C PHE A 141 4.15 23.20 2.19
N GLU A 142 4.70 23.99 1.25
CA GLU A 142 5.68 25.03 1.62
C GLU A 142 5.01 26.18 2.38
N PRO A 143 5.77 26.93 3.19
CA PRO A 143 5.24 28.12 3.87
C PRO A 143 4.63 29.10 2.87
N ALA A 144 3.39 29.50 3.13
CA ALA A 144 2.70 30.43 2.25
C ALA A 144 3.33 31.83 2.32
N SER A 145 3.54 32.47 1.16
CA SER A 145 3.97 33.86 1.12
C SER A 145 2.83 34.82 1.53
N GLU A 146 3.18 36.03 1.97
CA GLU A 146 2.23 37.02 2.50
C GLU A 146 1.12 37.39 1.50
N ASN A 147 1.46 37.48 0.20
CA ASN A 147 0.55 37.87 -0.88
C ASN A 147 0.04 36.67 -1.71
N GLN A 148 0.21 35.44 -1.25
CA GLN A 148 -0.25 34.26 -1.97
C GLN A 148 -1.78 34.20 -1.99
N PRO A 149 -2.43 34.24 -3.18
CA PRO A 149 -3.89 34.36 -3.27
C PRO A 149 -4.64 33.08 -2.87
N VAL A 150 -4.02 31.90 -3.03
CA VAL A 150 -4.59 30.59 -2.67
C VAL A 150 -3.58 29.87 -1.77
N ARG A 151 -4.05 29.31 -0.66
CA ARG A 151 -3.21 28.58 0.31
C ARG A 151 -3.89 27.28 0.67
N ALA A 152 -3.13 26.22 0.90
CA ALA A 152 -3.64 25.02 1.53
C ALA A 152 -3.78 25.25 3.03
N VAL A 153 -4.99 25.27 3.57
CA VAL A 153 -5.23 25.48 5.01
C VAL A 153 -5.90 24.23 5.58
N PRO A 154 -5.26 23.59 6.58
CA PRO A 154 -4.07 23.96 7.37
C PRO A 154 -2.72 23.46 6.82
N GLY A 155 -2.61 22.97 5.56
CA GLY A 155 -1.45 22.25 5.00
C GLY A 155 -0.18 23.08 4.85
N ALA A 156 -0.28 24.39 4.50
CA ALA A 156 0.86 25.23 4.23
C ALA A 156 1.82 25.34 5.43
N GLY A 157 3.10 25.09 5.21
CA GLY A 157 4.14 25.07 6.23
C GLY A 157 4.28 23.76 7.01
N LEU A 158 3.44 22.75 6.73
CA LEU A 158 3.55 21.45 7.37
C LEU A 158 4.48 20.52 6.56
N ARG A 159 5.26 19.69 7.26
CA ARG A 159 6.18 18.74 6.65
C ARG A 159 5.60 17.33 6.66
N VAL A 160 4.56 17.11 5.85
CA VAL A 160 4.03 15.76 5.62
C VAL A 160 5.02 14.98 4.74
N PRO A 161 5.50 13.78 5.17
CA PRO A 161 6.35 12.94 4.34
C PRO A 161 5.60 12.49 3.07
N ILE A 162 6.17 12.81 1.91
CA ILE A 162 5.62 12.43 0.60
C ILE A 162 6.42 11.28 0.04
N TRP A 163 5.74 10.22 -0.40
CA TRP A 163 6.29 9.03 -1.03
C TRP A 163 5.77 8.89 -2.45
N LEU A 164 6.59 8.44 -3.38
CA LEU A 164 6.11 8.01 -4.69
C LEU A 164 6.00 6.49 -4.75
N LEU A 165 4.85 6.02 -5.26
CA LEU A 165 4.56 4.61 -5.40
C LEU A 165 4.42 4.21 -6.87
N GLY A 166 4.70 2.95 -7.15
CA GLY A 166 4.43 2.40 -8.47
C GLY A 166 4.93 0.98 -8.66
N SER A 167 4.63 0.46 -9.83
CA SER A 167 5.05 -0.86 -10.31
C SER A 167 5.83 -0.77 -11.63
N SER A 168 6.42 0.40 -11.91
CA SER A 168 7.13 0.65 -13.17
C SER A 168 8.35 1.55 -12.96
N PRO A 169 9.32 1.55 -13.91
CA PRO A 169 10.49 2.44 -13.87
C PRO A 169 10.15 3.94 -13.81
N PHE A 170 9.00 4.34 -14.35
CA PHE A 170 8.60 5.75 -14.40
C PHE A 170 8.55 6.42 -13.01
N SER A 171 7.84 5.81 -12.05
CA SER A 171 7.74 6.37 -10.69
C SER A 171 9.05 6.26 -9.92
N ALA A 172 9.85 5.24 -10.20
CA ALA A 172 11.21 5.09 -9.67
C ALA A 172 12.12 6.25 -10.09
N GLN A 173 12.12 6.57 -11.39
CA GLN A 173 12.89 7.68 -11.94
C GLN A 173 12.42 9.02 -11.37
N LEU A 174 11.11 9.28 -11.35
CA LEU A 174 10.55 10.52 -10.82
C LEU A 174 10.88 10.70 -9.33
N ALA A 175 10.74 9.62 -8.52
CA ALA A 175 11.10 9.67 -7.10
C ALA A 175 12.59 9.99 -6.90
N GLY A 176 13.47 9.35 -7.68
CA GLY A 176 14.89 9.62 -7.65
C GLY A 176 15.23 11.07 -7.98
N GLN A 177 14.70 11.59 -9.08
CA GLN A 177 14.94 12.96 -9.53
C GLN A 177 14.39 14.03 -8.55
N LEU A 178 13.28 13.76 -7.88
CA LEU A 178 12.70 14.66 -6.87
C LEU A 178 13.30 14.48 -5.47
N GLY A 179 14.22 13.52 -5.27
CA GLY A 179 14.79 13.22 -3.96
C GLY A 179 13.74 12.79 -2.94
N LEU A 180 12.75 11.99 -3.36
CA LEU A 180 11.67 11.47 -2.54
C LEU A 180 11.87 9.98 -2.23
N PRO A 181 11.35 9.45 -1.11
CA PRO A 181 11.32 8.02 -0.86
C PRO A 181 10.39 7.31 -1.87
N TYR A 182 10.74 6.07 -2.18
CA TYR A 182 10.08 5.27 -3.21
C TYR A 182 9.57 3.95 -2.67
N ALA A 183 8.34 3.58 -3.03
CA ALA A 183 7.74 2.29 -2.69
C ALA A 183 7.30 1.52 -3.94
N PHE A 184 7.80 0.29 -4.10
CA PHE A 184 7.44 -0.57 -5.23
C PHE A 184 6.33 -1.58 -4.85
N ALA A 185 5.30 -1.65 -5.70
CA ALA A 185 4.12 -2.49 -5.48
C ALA A 185 4.33 -3.93 -5.99
N SER A 186 5.38 -4.64 -5.54
CA SER A 186 5.72 -6.00 -5.99
C SER A 186 4.74 -7.07 -5.55
N HIS A 187 3.87 -6.76 -4.60
CA HIS A 187 2.83 -7.68 -4.13
C HIS A 187 1.74 -7.99 -5.18
N PHE A 188 1.64 -7.20 -6.26
CA PHE A 188 0.70 -7.48 -7.35
C PHE A 188 1.30 -7.34 -8.76
N ALA A 189 2.43 -6.64 -8.92
CA ALA A 189 3.14 -6.46 -10.20
C ALA A 189 4.65 -6.62 -9.99
N PRO A 190 5.13 -7.87 -9.85
CA PRO A 190 6.51 -8.16 -9.43
C PRO A 190 7.58 -7.96 -10.51
N GLU A 191 7.20 -7.93 -11.81
CA GLU A 191 8.08 -8.15 -12.94
C GLU A 191 9.26 -7.17 -13.03
N LEU A 192 9.03 -5.90 -12.70
CA LEU A 192 10.01 -4.82 -12.86
C LEU A 192 10.65 -4.35 -11.54
N LEU A 193 10.48 -5.11 -10.45
CA LEU A 193 10.94 -4.71 -9.12
C LEU A 193 12.43 -4.34 -9.09
N LEU A 194 13.30 -5.26 -9.52
CA LEU A 194 14.74 -5.06 -9.41
C LEU A 194 15.24 -3.95 -10.33
N GLU A 195 14.69 -3.84 -11.54
CA GLU A 195 14.99 -2.77 -12.48
C GLU A 195 14.61 -1.40 -11.90
N ALA A 196 13.39 -1.29 -11.34
CA ALA A 196 12.89 -0.05 -10.75
C ALA A 196 13.72 0.38 -9.53
N LEU A 197 14.09 -0.55 -8.63
CA LEU A 197 14.94 -0.26 -7.49
C LEU A 197 16.33 0.20 -7.89
N ALA A 198 16.93 -0.44 -8.91
CA ALA A 198 18.23 -0.04 -9.44
C ALA A 198 18.17 1.36 -10.09
N LEU A 199 17.10 1.62 -10.87
CA LEU A 199 16.86 2.92 -11.50
C LEU A 199 16.70 4.02 -10.44
N TYR A 200 15.85 3.80 -9.43
CA TYR A 200 15.63 4.76 -8.34
C TYR A 200 16.94 5.16 -7.67
N ARG A 201 17.79 4.18 -7.30
CA ARG A 201 19.05 4.45 -6.62
C ARG A 201 20.05 5.19 -7.51
N ARG A 202 20.08 4.87 -8.81
CA ARG A 202 20.97 5.52 -9.79
C ARG A 202 20.59 6.96 -10.07
N GLU A 203 19.28 7.24 -10.17
CA GLU A 203 18.74 8.56 -10.52
C GLU A 203 18.52 9.46 -9.29
N PHE A 204 18.82 8.97 -8.08
CA PHE A 204 18.54 9.69 -6.85
C PHE A 204 19.38 10.96 -6.72
N VAL A 205 18.69 12.09 -6.55
CA VAL A 205 19.25 13.40 -6.26
C VAL A 205 18.86 13.79 -4.84
N PRO A 206 19.83 14.04 -3.92
CA PRO A 206 19.50 14.48 -2.57
C PRO A 206 18.65 15.76 -2.55
N SER A 207 17.67 15.80 -1.64
CA SER A 207 16.81 16.95 -1.44
C SER A 207 16.81 17.38 0.04
N ASP A 208 16.13 18.50 0.37
CA ASP A 208 15.90 18.93 1.75
C ASP A 208 14.96 17.98 2.52
N ARG A 209 14.26 17.11 1.80
CA ARG A 209 13.35 16.10 2.34
C ARG A 209 14.02 14.76 2.58
N LEU A 210 15.01 14.39 1.76
CA LEU A 210 15.69 13.10 1.82
C LEU A 210 17.15 13.21 1.36
N ALA A 211 18.09 12.93 2.26
CA ALA A 211 19.53 13.05 2.00
C ALA A 211 20.11 11.82 1.27
N LYS A 212 19.50 10.65 1.40
CA LYS A 212 19.91 9.38 0.80
C LYS A 212 18.69 8.63 0.28
N PRO A 213 18.82 7.79 -0.77
CA PRO A 213 17.71 7.01 -1.25
C PRO A 213 17.12 6.14 -0.13
N HIS A 214 15.79 6.05 -0.07
CA HIS A 214 15.05 5.18 0.83
C HIS A 214 14.02 4.41 0.01
N ALA A 215 14.27 3.12 -0.19
CA ALA A 215 13.47 2.25 -1.01
C ALA A 215 12.68 1.25 -0.16
N MET A 216 11.37 1.17 -0.41
CA MET A 216 10.46 0.19 0.17
C MET A 216 9.96 -0.74 -0.94
N ALA A 217 9.72 -2.02 -0.63
CA ALA A 217 9.00 -2.92 -1.51
C ALA A 217 7.92 -3.68 -0.74
N ALA A 218 6.79 -3.93 -1.42
CA ALA A 218 5.68 -4.64 -0.82
C ALA A 218 5.69 -6.12 -1.19
N ILE A 219 5.44 -6.99 -0.21
CA ILE A 219 5.36 -8.44 -0.36
C ILE A 219 4.05 -8.98 0.20
N ASN A 220 3.44 -9.98 -0.48
CA ASN A 220 2.32 -10.69 0.11
C ASN A 220 2.80 -11.63 1.21
N VAL A 221 2.11 -11.63 2.36
CA VAL A 221 2.41 -12.53 3.47
C VAL A 221 1.15 -13.25 3.91
N PHE A 222 1.25 -14.58 3.95
CA PHE A 222 0.22 -15.49 4.47
C PHE A 222 0.90 -16.41 5.49
N ALA A 223 1.29 -15.82 6.64
CA ALA A 223 1.92 -16.54 7.72
C ALA A 223 0.85 -17.20 8.60
N ALA A 224 1.08 -18.45 8.98
CA ALA A 224 0.23 -19.23 9.86
C ALA A 224 1.08 -20.11 10.76
N ASP A 225 0.48 -20.86 11.70
CA ASP A 225 1.24 -21.74 12.59
C ASP A 225 1.85 -22.95 11.87
N THR A 226 1.35 -23.28 10.66
CA THR A 226 1.87 -24.35 9.80
C THR A 226 1.96 -23.91 8.33
N ASP A 227 2.85 -24.57 7.57
CA ASP A 227 2.96 -24.34 6.11
C ASP A 227 1.64 -24.63 5.39
N ALA A 228 0.96 -25.71 5.74
CA ALA A 228 -0.30 -26.11 5.11
C ALA A 228 -1.39 -25.05 5.29
N GLU A 229 -1.51 -24.47 6.49
CA GLU A 229 -2.49 -23.42 6.77
C GLU A 229 -2.14 -22.11 6.05
N GLY A 230 -0.87 -21.70 6.00
CA GLY A 230 -0.43 -20.55 5.22
C GLY A 230 -0.81 -20.68 3.75
N VAL A 231 -0.57 -21.85 3.16
CA VAL A 231 -0.98 -22.14 1.78
C VAL A 231 -2.50 -22.05 1.64
N ARG A 232 -3.28 -22.65 2.54
CA ARG A 232 -4.76 -22.58 2.53
C ARG A 232 -5.25 -21.14 2.58
N LEU A 233 -4.74 -20.32 3.50
CA LEU A 233 -5.12 -18.91 3.65
C LEU A 233 -4.86 -18.10 2.38
N SER A 234 -3.76 -18.37 1.67
CA SER A 234 -3.41 -17.69 0.41
C SER A 234 -4.40 -17.94 -0.72
N THR A 235 -5.21 -19.00 -0.65
CA THR A 235 -6.17 -19.36 -1.70
C THR A 235 -7.30 -18.33 -1.87
N SER A 236 -7.66 -17.58 -0.82
CA SER A 236 -8.59 -16.44 -0.92
C SER A 236 -8.08 -15.39 -1.90
N MET A 237 -6.82 -15.00 -1.79
CA MET A 237 -6.18 -14.02 -2.69
C MET A 237 -6.00 -14.56 -4.10
N GLN A 238 -5.64 -15.86 -4.26
CA GLN A 238 -5.52 -16.48 -5.57
C GLN A 238 -6.86 -16.45 -6.33
N GLN A 239 -7.97 -16.76 -5.66
CA GLN A 239 -9.32 -16.66 -6.23
C GLN A 239 -9.62 -15.20 -6.65
N SER A 240 -9.29 -14.22 -5.80
CA SER A 240 -9.50 -12.79 -6.10
C SER A 240 -8.69 -12.32 -7.29
N PHE A 241 -7.45 -12.75 -7.46
CA PHE A 241 -6.64 -12.44 -8.64
C PHE A 241 -7.25 -13.01 -9.92
N VAL A 242 -7.79 -14.23 -9.89
CA VAL A 242 -8.47 -14.81 -11.04
C VAL A 242 -9.74 -14.05 -11.37
N ARG A 243 -10.56 -13.71 -10.38
CA ARG A 243 -11.77 -12.87 -10.58
C ARG A 243 -11.43 -11.52 -11.20
N LEU A 244 -10.39 -10.85 -10.70
CA LEU A 244 -9.93 -9.58 -11.23
C LEU A 244 -9.47 -9.71 -12.70
N SER A 245 -8.66 -10.73 -13.01
CA SER A 245 -8.14 -10.95 -14.37
C SER A 245 -9.22 -11.32 -15.39
N THR A 246 -10.35 -11.86 -14.92
CA THR A 246 -11.52 -12.19 -15.75
C THR A 246 -12.56 -11.08 -15.81
N GLY A 247 -12.25 -9.89 -15.25
CA GLY A 247 -13.15 -8.73 -15.26
C GLY A 247 -14.38 -8.87 -14.35
N LYS A 248 -14.32 -9.75 -13.35
CA LYS A 248 -15.40 -10.01 -12.39
C LYS A 248 -14.91 -9.81 -10.95
N PRO A 249 -14.39 -8.61 -10.61
CA PRO A 249 -13.99 -8.33 -9.23
C PRO A 249 -15.19 -8.51 -8.29
N GLY A 250 -14.93 -9.01 -7.08
CA GLY A 250 -15.95 -9.28 -6.08
C GLY A 250 -15.42 -9.14 -4.67
N LYS A 251 -16.25 -9.47 -3.69
CA LYS A 251 -15.83 -9.60 -2.31
C LYS A 251 -14.82 -10.73 -2.17
N LEU A 252 -13.96 -10.66 -1.15
CA LEU A 252 -12.94 -11.65 -0.88
C LEU A 252 -13.59 -13.00 -0.52
N PRO A 253 -13.34 -14.08 -1.27
CA PRO A 253 -13.93 -15.39 -1.00
C PRO A 253 -13.23 -16.10 0.17
N PRO A 254 -13.90 -17.06 0.83
CA PRO A 254 -13.26 -17.90 1.82
C PRO A 254 -12.12 -18.74 1.22
N PRO A 255 -11.13 -19.13 2.04
CA PRO A 255 -10.08 -20.02 1.60
C PRO A 255 -10.63 -21.44 1.35
N VAL A 256 -9.96 -22.18 0.49
CA VAL A 256 -10.27 -23.58 0.19
C VAL A 256 -9.06 -24.48 0.48
N ASP A 257 -9.32 -25.74 0.84
CA ASP A 257 -8.26 -26.70 1.15
C ASP A 257 -7.50 -27.11 -0.11
N ASP A 258 -8.18 -27.21 -1.24
CA ASP A 258 -7.59 -27.54 -2.54
C ASP A 258 -8.09 -26.58 -3.62
N ILE A 259 -7.20 -25.66 -4.02
CA ILE A 259 -7.49 -24.66 -5.05
C ILE A 259 -7.75 -25.28 -6.44
N THR A 260 -7.27 -26.52 -6.70
CA THR A 260 -7.46 -27.21 -7.98
C THR A 260 -8.90 -27.64 -8.21
N THR A 261 -9.71 -27.67 -7.15
CA THR A 261 -11.15 -27.98 -7.25
C THR A 261 -11.98 -26.88 -7.86
N ILE A 262 -11.46 -25.64 -7.87
CA ILE A 262 -12.20 -24.44 -8.29
C ILE A 262 -11.49 -23.62 -9.38
N LEU A 263 -10.17 -23.78 -9.55
CA LEU A 263 -9.39 -23.07 -10.57
C LEU A 263 -8.73 -24.04 -11.54
N THR A 264 -8.67 -23.64 -12.81
CA THR A 264 -7.92 -24.38 -13.82
C THR A 264 -6.41 -24.26 -13.63
N PRO A 265 -5.58 -25.19 -14.14
CA PRO A 265 -4.13 -25.10 -14.06
C PRO A 265 -3.57 -23.76 -14.60
N GLN A 266 -4.14 -23.24 -15.67
CA GLN A 266 -3.74 -21.94 -16.25
C GLN A 266 -4.04 -20.76 -15.30
N GLN A 267 -5.20 -20.77 -14.66
CA GLN A 267 -5.59 -19.75 -13.67
C GLN A 267 -4.68 -19.79 -12.44
N ILE A 268 -4.36 -21.00 -11.95
CA ILE A 268 -3.43 -21.20 -10.83
C ILE A 268 -2.03 -20.67 -11.20
N ALA A 269 -1.54 -20.98 -12.39
CA ALA A 269 -0.26 -20.48 -12.86
C ALA A 269 -0.23 -18.93 -12.93
N GLY A 270 -1.30 -18.32 -13.45
CA GLY A 270 -1.44 -16.86 -13.48
C GLY A 270 -1.48 -16.22 -12.08
N ALA A 271 -2.22 -16.81 -11.14
CA ALA A 271 -2.28 -16.36 -9.76
C ALA A 271 -0.91 -16.49 -9.05
N LYS A 272 -0.21 -17.62 -9.26
CA LYS A 272 1.15 -17.83 -8.74
C LYS A 272 2.17 -16.83 -9.31
N GLY A 273 2.04 -16.45 -10.58
CA GLY A 273 2.88 -15.41 -11.17
C GLY A 273 2.75 -14.05 -10.44
N ARG A 274 1.54 -13.67 -10.07
CA ARG A 274 1.29 -12.45 -9.27
C ARG A 274 1.78 -12.56 -7.83
N LEU A 275 1.85 -13.79 -7.28
CA LEU A 275 2.38 -14.09 -5.95
C LEU A 275 3.88 -14.46 -5.99
N LEU A 276 4.61 -14.10 -7.05
CA LEU A 276 6.04 -14.40 -7.20
C LEU A 276 6.84 -13.96 -5.97
N TYR A 277 6.61 -12.75 -5.51
CA TYR A 277 7.16 -12.26 -4.25
C TYR A 277 6.10 -12.38 -3.16
N SER A 278 6.15 -13.49 -2.44
CA SER A 278 5.27 -13.75 -1.30
C SER A 278 5.97 -14.61 -0.25
N ALA A 279 5.57 -14.44 1.01
CA ALA A 279 5.97 -15.30 2.11
C ALA A 279 4.73 -16.07 2.59
N ILE A 280 4.73 -17.39 2.35
CA ILE A 280 3.56 -18.26 2.55
C ILE A 280 4.01 -19.48 3.35
N GLY A 281 3.43 -19.69 4.54
CA GLY A 281 3.73 -20.86 5.36
C GLY A 281 3.80 -20.60 6.84
N GLY A 282 4.46 -21.52 7.55
CA GLY A 282 4.77 -21.39 8.97
C GLY A 282 5.96 -20.45 9.26
N PRO A 283 6.29 -20.21 10.55
CA PRO A 283 7.28 -19.20 10.94
C PRO A 283 8.65 -19.38 10.26
N GLU A 284 9.19 -20.59 10.23
CA GLU A 284 10.51 -20.85 9.64
C GLU A 284 10.53 -20.65 8.11
N THR A 285 9.45 -21.05 7.43
CA THR A 285 9.31 -20.86 5.98
C THR A 285 9.17 -19.36 5.66
N VAL A 286 8.34 -18.64 6.40
CA VAL A 286 8.15 -17.19 6.25
C VAL A 286 9.46 -16.45 6.52
N LYS A 287 10.18 -16.78 7.59
CA LYS A 287 11.49 -16.20 7.90
C LYS A 287 12.47 -16.33 6.73
N ARG A 288 12.63 -17.54 6.20
CA ARG A 288 13.53 -17.79 5.06
C ARG A 288 13.12 -16.94 3.84
N GLN A 289 11.83 -16.95 3.48
CA GLN A 289 11.33 -16.23 2.30
C GLN A 289 11.48 -14.70 2.45
N LEU A 290 11.24 -14.14 3.64
CA LEU A 290 11.46 -12.71 3.91
C LEU A 290 12.94 -12.36 3.88
N THR A 291 13.81 -13.20 4.45
CA THR A 291 15.28 -13.02 4.39
C THR A 291 15.77 -12.99 2.95
N ASP A 292 15.34 -13.95 2.14
CA ASP A 292 15.72 -14.04 0.73
C ASP A 292 15.24 -12.83 -0.06
N PHE A 293 14.02 -12.35 0.18
CA PHE A 293 13.47 -11.16 -0.48
C PHE A 293 14.22 -9.88 -0.10
N ILE A 294 14.53 -9.68 1.18
CA ILE A 294 15.30 -8.53 1.66
C ILE A 294 16.71 -8.56 1.07
N ALA A 295 17.37 -9.72 1.08
CA ALA A 295 18.71 -9.87 0.50
C ALA A 295 18.72 -9.63 -1.01
N LEU A 296 17.72 -10.13 -1.74
CA LEU A 296 17.57 -9.95 -3.18
C LEU A 296 17.40 -8.47 -3.58
N THR A 297 16.61 -7.74 -2.80
CA THR A 297 16.16 -6.38 -3.16
C THR A 297 17.02 -5.28 -2.54
N GLY A 298 17.66 -5.56 -1.40
CA GLY A 298 18.44 -4.59 -0.63
C GLY A 298 17.60 -3.36 -0.24
N ILE A 299 16.31 -3.54 0.05
CA ILE A 299 15.40 -2.46 0.47
C ILE A 299 15.72 -1.93 1.85
N ASP A 300 15.31 -0.69 2.10
CA ASP A 300 15.48 -0.02 3.38
C ASP A 300 14.28 -0.23 4.31
N GLU A 301 13.11 -0.60 3.77
CA GLU A 301 11.88 -0.87 4.50
C GLU A 301 11.05 -1.95 3.79
N LEU A 302 10.45 -2.87 4.54
CA LEU A 302 9.59 -3.93 4.02
C LEU A 302 8.12 -3.62 4.30
N MET A 303 7.29 -3.57 3.25
CA MET A 303 5.84 -3.44 3.36
C MET A 303 5.19 -4.81 3.22
N VAL A 304 4.52 -5.30 4.27
CA VAL A 304 3.77 -6.55 4.21
C VAL A 304 2.29 -6.29 3.94
N THR A 305 1.68 -7.14 3.14
CA THR A 305 0.25 -7.13 2.86
C THR A 305 -0.28 -8.55 2.77
N GLY A 306 -1.58 -8.76 2.99
CA GLY A 306 -2.18 -10.09 2.84
C GLY A 306 -3.69 -10.01 3.01
N MET A 307 -4.41 -10.20 1.89
CA MET A 307 -5.88 -10.26 1.93
C MET A 307 -6.29 -11.68 2.31
N MET A 308 -6.61 -11.89 3.59
CA MET A 308 -7.16 -13.13 4.13
C MET A 308 -8.62 -12.92 4.50
N PHE A 309 -9.42 -13.99 4.40
CA PHE A 309 -10.85 -13.96 4.68
C PHE A 309 -11.16 -13.74 6.17
N ASP A 310 -10.37 -14.35 7.04
CA ASP A 310 -10.53 -14.26 8.49
C ASP A 310 -9.58 -13.21 9.08
N ASN A 311 -10.14 -12.24 9.81
CA ASN A 311 -9.35 -11.17 10.40
C ASN A 311 -8.45 -11.65 11.55
N THR A 312 -8.84 -12.70 12.27
CA THR A 312 -8.01 -13.31 13.31
C THR A 312 -6.75 -13.91 12.68
N ALA A 313 -6.90 -14.60 11.55
CA ALA A 313 -5.75 -15.11 10.80
C ALA A 313 -4.86 -13.98 10.25
N ARG A 314 -5.43 -12.84 9.84
CA ARG A 314 -4.64 -11.66 9.43
C ARG A 314 -3.80 -11.11 10.58
N ILE A 315 -4.40 -10.97 11.77
CA ILE A 315 -3.69 -10.51 12.98
C ILE A 315 -2.61 -11.53 13.36
N ARG A 316 -2.94 -12.84 13.37
CA ARG A 316 -1.95 -13.89 13.66
C ARG A 316 -0.78 -13.87 12.69
N SER A 317 -1.04 -13.61 11.42
CA SER A 317 0.02 -13.46 10.40
C SER A 317 0.96 -12.29 10.72
N LEU A 318 0.44 -11.14 11.18
CA LEU A 318 1.29 -10.02 11.63
C LEU A 318 2.08 -10.36 12.89
N GLU A 319 1.50 -11.12 13.84
CA GLU A 319 2.22 -11.58 15.03
C GLU A 319 3.42 -12.47 14.66
N ILE A 320 3.20 -13.47 13.79
CA ILE A 320 4.28 -14.35 13.30
C ILE A 320 5.37 -13.54 12.58
N VAL A 321 5.00 -12.59 11.73
CA VAL A 321 5.97 -11.72 11.05
C VAL A 321 6.75 -10.86 12.04
N ALA A 322 6.13 -10.36 13.11
CA ALA A 322 6.80 -9.60 14.15
C ALA A 322 7.79 -10.47 14.93
N GLU A 323 7.39 -11.70 15.31
CA GLU A 323 8.25 -12.69 15.96
C GLU A 323 9.47 -13.06 15.07
N VAL A 324 9.24 -13.23 13.78
CA VAL A 324 10.28 -13.51 12.78
C VAL A 324 11.24 -12.32 12.62
N ARG A 325 10.70 -11.10 12.58
CA ARG A 325 11.49 -9.86 12.45
C ARG A 325 12.53 -9.70 13.55
N GLU A 326 12.21 -10.07 14.79
CA GLU A 326 13.13 -9.98 15.93
C GLU A 326 14.36 -10.90 15.80
N GLN A 327 14.34 -11.81 14.83
CA GLN A 327 15.42 -12.78 14.61
C GLN A 327 16.34 -12.41 13.41
N PHE A 328 16.12 -11.23 12.78
CA PHE A 328 16.97 -10.73 11.67
C PHE A 328 18.24 -10.01 12.16
#